data_5dbbe581e208f109a5b403034947d218
#
_entry.id   5dbbe581e208f109a5b403034947d218
#
_cell.length_a   1.000
_cell.length_b   1.000
_cell.length_c   1.000
_cell.angle_alpha   90.00
_cell.angle_beta   90.00
_cell.angle_gamma   90.00
#
_symmetry.space_group_name_H-M   'P 1'
#
loop_
_entity.id
_entity.type
_entity.pdbx_description
1 polymer ?
#
loop_
_entity_poly.entity_id
_entity_poly.type
_entity_poly.pdbx_seq_one_letter_code
_entity_poly.pdbx_strand_id
1 'polypeptide(L)'
;MHERKGAALLKRLKHNIDRPLAAILSLNTIANTLGAAGVGAQAVAVFGNAYFGVASAVLTILILVFSEIIPKSIGSNFWRELCVPVAYIIQGLIYLIYPIVIVSESLTRLFSRRGGHTVSREEIAAMANIGEREGVFESSEGKIINNLVKLKSIKVKKVMTPRTVVLAANENETLEHFFSNKDNLQHSRIPVFKDSIDDITGFVLKSDVLLYLAEGKKKMKLKNLRRTIINCYENASIYNFYNILITKKQQIALIIDEYGGMEGVATMEDVIETLLGLEITDESDTPVDMQQFAKERWQKRSETIDYKE
;
A
#
# COMPACT_ATOMS: atom_id res chain seq x y z
N MET A 1 -11.67 3.32 -24.25
CA MET A 1 -10.51 2.42 -24.46
C MET A 1 -10.78 1.59 -25.72
N HIS A 2 -10.18 1.92 -26.86
CA HIS A 2 -10.26 1.07 -28.04
C HIS A 2 -9.51 -0.23 -27.75
N GLU A 3 -10.23 -1.34 -27.64
CA GLU A 3 -9.61 -2.66 -27.69
C GLU A 3 -8.95 -2.85 -29.06
N ARG A 4 -7.64 -2.68 -29.11
CA ARG A 4 -6.89 -2.97 -30.33
C ARG A 4 -7.11 -4.44 -30.66
N LYS A 5 -7.49 -4.73 -31.93
CA LYS A 5 -7.57 -6.10 -32.46
C LYS A 5 -6.28 -6.84 -32.09
N GLY A 6 -6.39 -7.95 -31.37
CA GLY A 6 -5.24 -8.72 -30.86
C GLY A 6 -4.92 -8.56 -29.36
N ALA A 7 -5.47 -7.57 -28.65
CA ALA A 7 -5.25 -7.42 -27.21
C ALA A 7 -5.80 -8.62 -26.41
N ALA A 8 -6.92 -9.18 -26.82
CA ALA A 8 -7.50 -10.39 -26.21
C ALA A 8 -6.60 -11.61 -26.37
N LEU A 9 -5.99 -11.78 -27.57
CA LEU A 9 -5.04 -12.86 -27.84
C LEU A 9 -3.79 -12.71 -26.95
N LEU A 10 -3.21 -11.52 -26.91
CA LEU A 10 -2.04 -11.24 -26.07
C LEU A 10 -2.33 -11.51 -24.60
N LYS A 11 -3.49 -11.09 -24.10
CA LYS A 11 -3.93 -11.37 -22.71
C LYS A 11 -4.04 -12.86 -22.44
N ARG A 12 -4.57 -13.63 -23.38
CA ARG A 12 -4.67 -15.10 -23.30
C ARG A 12 -3.30 -15.77 -23.27
N LEU A 13 -2.39 -15.36 -24.15
CA LEU A 13 -1.01 -15.87 -24.18
C LEU A 13 -0.25 -15.52 -22.91
N LYS A 14 -0.43 -14.30 -22.37
CA LYS A 14 0.18 -13.88 -21.11
C LYS A 14 -0.36 -14.65 -19.90
N HIS A 15 -1.64 -15.01 -19.91
CA HIS A 15 -2.24 -15.78 -18.80
C HIS A 15 -1.66 -17.20 -18.70
N ASN A 16 -1.34 -17.82 -19.84
CA ASN A 16 -0.71 -19.12 -19.93
C ASN A 16 0.67 -19.00 -20.59
N ILE A 17 1.58 -18.31 -19.96
CA ILE A 17 2.88 -17.94 -20.52
C ILE A 17 3.78 -19.15 -20.82
N ASP A 18 3.58 -20.26 -20.12
CA ASP A 18 4.37 -21.48 -20.29
C ASP A 18 4.26 -22.06 -21.71
N ARG A 19 3.08 -21.98 -22.34
CA ARG A 19 2.86 -22.44 -23.73
C ARG A 19 3.64 -21.63 -24.75
N PRO A 20 3.51 -20.31 -24.82
CA PRO A 20 4.34 -19.48 -25.71
C PRO A 20 5.84 -19.70 -25.51
N LEU A 21 6.29 -19.73 -24.23
CA LEU A 21 7.70 -19.96 -23.94
C LEU A 21 8.19 -21.32 -24.40
N ALA A 22 7.44 -22.39 -24.12
CA ALA A 22 7.78 -23.73 -24.57
C ALA A 22 7.85 -23.79 -26.11
N ALA A 23 6.89 -23.16 -26.82
CA ALA A 23 6.88 -23.11 -28.25
C ALA A 23 8.11 -22.39 -28.83
N ILE A 24 8.42 -21.20 -28.33
CA ILE A 24 9.55 -20.39 -28.78
C ILE A 24 10.87 -21.12 -28.52
N LEU A 25 11.07 -21.62 -27.29
CA LEU A 25 12.31 -22.27 -26.87
C LEU A 25 12.53 -23.57 -27.66
N SER A 26 11.48 -24.40 -27.85
CA SER A 26 11.60 -25.64 -28.62
C SER A 26 11.95 -25.36 -30.04
N LEU A 27 11.27 -24.41 -30.70
CA LEU A 27 11.56 -24.08 -32.08
C LEU A 27 12.97 -23.50 -32.25
N ASN A 28 13.39 -22.61 -31.36
CA ASN A 28 14.73 -22.04 -31.37
C ASN A 28 15.81 -23.14 -31.25
N THR A 29 15.62 -24.07 -30.30
CA THR A 29 16.54 -25.19 -30.11
C THR A 29 16.60 -26.09 -31.35
N ILE A 30 15.44 -26.45 -31.92
CA ILE A 30 15.37 -27.29 -33.13
C ILE A 30 16.06 -26.57 -34.28
N ALA A 31 15.75 -25.32 -34.54
CA ALA A 31 16.32 -24.54 -35.63
C ALA A 31 17.85 -24.41 -35.53
N ASN A 32 18.35 -24.08 -34.35
CA ASN A 32 19.78 -23.94 -34.11
C ASN A 32 20.51 -25.29 -34.23
N THR A 33 19.96 -26.36 -33.66
CA THR A 33 20.59 -27.69 -33.69
C THR A 33 20.62 -28.29 -35.12
N LEU A 34 19.45 -28.32 -35.80
CA LEU A 34 19.37 -28.84 -37.15
C LEU A 34 20.10 -27.94 -38.15
N GLY A 35 20.02 -26.62 -37.97
CA GLY A 35 20.74 -25.64 -38.80
C GLY A 35 22.25 -25.83 -38.70
N ALA A 36 22.76 -25.89 -37.48
CA ALA A 36 24.20 -26.07 -37.23
C ALA A 36 24.70 -27.42 -37.77
N ALA A 37 23.96 -28.52 -37.55
CA ALA A 37 24.31 -29.83 -38.06
C ALA A 37 24.29 -29.87 -39.61
N GLY A 38 23.27 -29.27 -40.24
CA GLY A 38 23.15 -29.21 -41.69
C GLY A 38 24.28 -28.41 -42.35
N VAL A 39 24.56 -27.20 -41.83
CA VAL A 39 25.66 -26.36 -42.33
C VAL A 39 27.01 -27.01 -42.05
N GLY A 40 27.20 -27.64 -40.89
CA GLY A 40 28.42 -28.38 -40.56
C GLY A 40 28.69 -29.53 -41.54
N ALA A 41 27.64 -30.35 -41.88
CA ALA A 41 27.75 -31.42 -42.84
C ALA A 41 28.10 -30.90 -44.26
N GLN A 42 27.46 -29.83 -44.71
CA GLN A 42 27.76 -29.21 -46.00
C GLN A 42 29.16 -28.61 -46.03
N ALA A 43 29.63 -27.97 -44.95
CA ALA A 43 30.97 -27.44 -44.87
C ALA A 43 32.05 -28.53 -45.01
N VAL A 44 31.86 -29.69 -44.40
CA VAL A 44 32.75 -30.84 -44.54
C VAL A 44 32.72 -31.39 -45.97
N ALA A 45 31.55 -31.47 -46.61
CA ALA A 45 31.41 -31.96 -47.97
C ALA A 45 32.08 -31.05 -49.01
N VAL A 46 32.07 -29.74 -48.82
CA VAL A 46 32.60 -28.74 -49.74
C VAL A 46 34.08 -28.43 -49.49
N PHE A 47 34.48 -28.24 -48.24
CA PHE A 47 35.79 -27.73 -47.85
C PHE A 47 36.70 -28.81 -47.22
N GLY A 48 36.18 -30.00 -46.95
CA GLY A 48 36.91 -31.06 -46.26
C GLY A 48 37.01 -30.89 -44.73
N ASN A 49 37.45 -31.94 -44.06
CA ASN A 49 37.50 -32.00 -42.59
C ASN A 49 38.44 -30.94 -41.94
N ALA A 50 39.45 -30.48 -42.67
CA ALA A 50 40.42 -29.48 -42.15
C ALA A 50 39.76 -28.14 -41.81
N TYR A 51 38.68 -27.76 -42.49
CA TYR A 51 38.00 -26.48 -42.30
C TYR A 51 36.78 -26.56 -41.40
N PHE A 52 36.45 -27.75 -40.89
CA PHE A 52 35.25 -27.93 -40.06
C PHE A 52 35.25 -27.03 -38.79
N GLY A 53 36.40 -26.92 -38.13
CA GLY A 53 36.52 -26.07 -36.91
C GLY A 53 36.29 -24.59 -37.22
N VAL A 54 36.86 -24.08 -38.30
CA VAL A 54 36.69 -22.68 -38.71
C VAL A 54 35.25 -22.38 -39.12
N ALA A 55 34.66 -23.27 -39.96
CA ALA A 55 33.28 -23.14 -40.38
C ALA A 55 32.29 -23.16 -39.18
N SER A 56 32.51 -24.06 -38.23
CA SER A 56 31.71 -24.14 -37.01
C SER A 56 31.84 -22.87 -36.14
N ALA A 57 33.04 -22.33 -36.00
CA ALA A 57 33.26 -21.10 -35.25
C ALA A 57 32.56 -19.87 -35.87
N VAL A 58 32.71 -19.73 -37.21
CA VAL A 58 32.05 -18.64 -37.94
C VAL A 58 30.52 -18.78 -37.86
N LEU A 59 29.99 -20.01 -38.04
CA LEU A 59 28.56 -20.28 -37.95
C LEU A 59 28.02 -19.94 -36.52
N THR A 60 28.74 -20.33 -35.49
CA THR A 60 28.37 -20.03 -34.11
C THR A 60 28.26 -18.50 -33.86
N ILE A 61 29.23 -17.74 -34.37
CA ILE A 61 29.18 -16.28 -34.26
C ILE A 61 27.99 -15.69 -35.04
N LEU A 62 27.73 -16.19 -36.25
CA LEU A 62 26.60 -15.74 -37.05
C LEU A 62 25.26 -16.03 -36.37
N ILE A 63 25.09 -17.25 -35.83
CA ILE A 63 23.88 -17.60 -35.07
C ILE A 63 23.75 -16.68 -33.84
N LEU A 64 24.80 -16.52 -33.07
CA LEU A 64 24.78 -15.69 -31.88
C LEU A 64 24.37 -14.24 -32.20
N VAL A 65 24.97 -13.65 -33.24
CA VAL A 65 24.70 -12.25 -33.59
C VAL A 65 23.33 -12.08 -34.24
N PHE A 66 23.05 -12.81 -35.32
CA PHE A 66 21.88 -12.57 -36.15
C PHE A 66 20.63 -13.29 -35.66
N SER A 67 20.75 -14.45 -35.03
CA SER A 67 19.61 -15.24 -34.56
C SER A 67 19.29 -14.97 -33.07
N GLU A 68 20.25 -14.46 -32.28
CA GLU A 68 20.05 -14.30 -30.84
C GLU A 68 20.13 -12.83 -30.37
N ILE A 69 21.23 -12.15 -30.58
CA ILE A 69 21.45 -10.81 -30.06
C ILE A 69 20.56 -9.78 -30.74
N ILE A 70 20.57 -9.72 -32.07
CA ILE A 70 19.82 -8.70 -32.81
C ILE A 70 18.30 -8.85 -32.61
N PRO A 71 17.67 -10.02 -32.75
CA PRO A 71 16.22 -10.17 -32.55
C PRO A 71 15.78 -9.87 -31.13
N LYS A 72 16.57 -10.29 -30.13
CA LYS A 72 16.26 -9.97 -28.70
C LYS A 72 16.34 -8.47 -28.45
N SER A 73 17.36 -7.77 -29.00
CA SER A 73 17.49 -6.32 -28.86
C SER A 73 16.32 -5.58 -29.53
N ILE A 74 15.94 -5.98 -30.75
CA ILE A 74 14.77 -5.41 -31.46
C ILE A 74 13.49 -5.64 -30.64
N GLY A 75 13.29 -6.87 -30.16
CA GLY A 75 12.11 -7.23 -29.36
C GLY A 75 12.00 -6.43 -28.06
N SER A 76 13.13 -6.17 -27.40
CA SER A 76 13.18 -5.37 -26.18
C SER A 76 12.87 -3.89 -26.43
N ASN A 77 13.41 -3.31 -27.49
CA ASN A 77 13.26 -1.88 -27.77
C ASN A 77 11.89 -1.54 -28.41
N PHE A 78 11.37 -2.41 -29.29
CA PHE A 78 10.14 -2.17 -30.04
C PHE A 78 8.96 -3.05 -29.59
N TRP A 79 8.98 -3.51 -28.33
CA TRP A 79 7.97 -4.45 -27.81
C TRP A 79 6.52 -3.94 -27.93
N ARG A 80 6.29 -2.62 -27.81
CA ARG A 80 4.94 -2.01 -27.89
C ARG A 80 4.32 -2.14 -29.27
N GLU A 81 5.13 -2.05 -30.32
CA GLU A 81 4.71 -2.14 -31.71
C GLU A 81 4.61 -3.60 -32.17
N LEU A 82 5.54 -4.43 -31.69
CA LEU A 82 5.66 -5.82 -32.08
C LEU A 82 4.72 -6.77 -31.32
N CYS A 83 4.20 -6.39 -30.16
CA CYS A 83 3.44 -7.29 -29.29
C CYS A 83 2.21 -7.92 -29.97
N VAL A 84 1.48 -7.19 -30.81
CA VAL A 84 0.28 -7.72 -31.50
C VAL A 84 0.65 -8.64 -32.68
N PRO A 85 1.48 -8.24 -33.67
CA PRO A 85 1.86 -9.13 -34.76
C PRO A 85 2.60 -10.38 -34.25
N VAL A 86 3.49 -10.22 -33.27
CA VAL A 86 4.21 -11.37 -32.68
C VAL A 86 3.24 -12.32 -31.96
N ALA A 87 2.17 -11.85 -31.33
CA ALA A 87 1.18 -12.71 -30.69
C ALA A 87 0.49 -13.66 -31.68
N TYR A 88 0.18 -13.19 -32.90
CA TYR A 88 -0.37 -14.04 -33.96
C TYR A 88 0.65 -15.07 -34.46
N ILE A 89 1.92 -14.67 -34.64
CA ILE A 89 3.00 -15.57 -35.03
C ILE A 89 3.18 -16.67 -33.96
N ILE A 90 3.24 -16.30 -32.69
CA ILE A 90 3.37 -17.27 -31.59
C ILE A 90 2.18 -18.22 -31.54
N GLN A 91 0.96 -17.73 -31.75
CA GLN A 91 -0.21 -18.59 -31.82
C GLN A 91 -0.08 -19.64 -32.97
N GLY A 92 0.39 -19.23 -34.14
CA GLY A 92 0.67 -20.13 -35.27
C GLY A 92 1.75 -21.17 -34.93
N LEU A 93 2.84 -20.74 -34.27
CA LEU A 93 3.91 -21.62 -33.81
C LEU A 93 3.43 -22.67 -32.81
N ILE A 94 2.58 -22.27 -31.84
CA ILE A 94 2.00 -23.21 -30.88
C ILE A 94 1.21 -24.30 -31.58
N TYR A 95 0.45 -23.97 -32.65
CA TYR A 95 -0.27 -24.98 -33.42
C TYR A 95 0.69 -25.90 -34.20
N LEU A 96 1.75 -25.34 -34.80
CA LEU A 96 2.71 -26.09 -35.59
C LEU A 96 3.46 -27.15 -34.77
N ILE A 97 3.85 -26.79 -33.54
CA ILE A 97 4.64 -27.68 -32.66
C ILE A 97 3.83 -28.17 -31.46
N TYR A 98 2.50 -28.24 -31.60
CA TYR A 98 1.56 -28.61 -30.55
C TYR A 98 1.95 -29.88 -29.77
N PRO A 99 2.37 -31.01 -30.39
CA PRO A 99 2.75 -32.22 -29.65
C PRO A 99 3.94 -31.97 -28.69
N ILE A 100 4.92 -31.16 -29.12
CA ILE A 100 6.10 -30.83 -28.29
C ILE A 100 5.69 -29.95 -27.13
N VAL A 101 4.78 -29.00 -27.37
CA VAL A 101 4.25 -28.10 -26.29
C VAL A 101 3.54 -28.90 -25.21
N ILE A 102 2.73 -29.93 -25.58
CA ILE A 102 2.02 -30.77 -24.58
C ILE A 102 3.02 -31.55 -23.71
N VAL A 103 4.06 -32.11 -24.29
CA VAL A 103 5.09 -32.84 -23.55
C VAL A 103 5.81 -31.87 -22.57
N SER A 104 6.19 -30.70 -23.07
CA SER A 104 6.84 -29.66 -22.24
C SER A 104 5.95 -29.19 -21.10
N GLU A 105 4.65 -28.93 -21.34
CA GLU A 105 3.69 -28.56 -20.28
C GLU A 105 3.55 -29.67 -19.23
N SER A 106 3.51 -30.94 -19.67
CA SER A 106 3.36 -32.05 -18.73
C SER A 106 4.58 -32.18 -17.81
N LEU A 107 5.78 -31.96 -18.36
CA LEU A 107 7.01 -31.92 -17.57
C LEU A 107 7.04 -30.70 -16.62
N THR A 108 6.71 -29.52 -17.12
CA THR A 108 6.68 -28.30 -16.31
C THR A 108 5.68 -28.40 -15.16
N ARG A 109 4.49 -28.99 -15.39
CA ARG A 109 3.49 -29.23 -14.34
C ARG A 109 4.00 -30.14 -13.21
N LEU A 110 4.89 -31.09 -13.51
CA LEU A 110 5.48 -31.97 -12.52
C LEU A 110 6.41 -31.20 -11.55
N PHE A 111 7.05 -30.14 -12.03
CA PHE A 111 8.01 -29.31 -11.26
C PHE A 111 7.42 -27.96 -10.81
N SER A 112 6.32 -27.50 -11.41
CA SER A 112 5.69 -26.23 -11.06
C SER A 112 4.83 -26.38 -9.82
N ARG A 113 5.30 -25.86 -8.70
CA ARG A 113 4.42 -25.56 -7.56
C ARG A 113 3.42 -24.52 -8.02
N ARG A 114 2.14 -24.84 -8.02
CA ARG A 114 1.01 -23.92 -8.25
C ARG A 114 0.96 -22.87 -7.15
N GLY A 115 1.88 -21.93 -7.17
CA GLY A 115 1.75 -20.67 -6.45
C GLY A 115 1.15 -19.65 -7.43
N GLY A 116 -0.14 -19.43 -7.39
CA GLY A 116 -0.71 -18.29 -8.08
C GLY A 116 0.02 -17.04 -7.58
N HIS A 117 0.54 -16.22 -8.49
CA HIS A 117 1.11 -14.92 -8.16
C HIS A 117 -0.02 -14.05 -7.58
N THR A 118 -0.19 -14.11 -6.26
CA THR A 118 -0.98 -13.12 -5.54
C THR A 118 -0.06 -11.94 -5.31
N VAL A 119 -0.40 -10.82 -5.96
CA VAL A 119 0.35 -9.58 -5.76
C VAL A 119 0.36 -9.25 -4.26
N SER A 120 1.56 -9.16 -3.70
CA SER A 120 1.72 -8.83 -2.28
C SER A 120 1.53 -7.31 -2.05
N ARG A 121 1.33 -6.94 -0.80
CA ARG A 121 1.22 -5.51 -0.43
C ARG A 121 2.55 -4.79 -0.67
N GLU A 122 3.64 -5.47 -0.43
CA GLU A 122 5.01 -4.99 -0.65
C GLU A 122 5.27 -4.75 -2.14
N GLU A 123 4.75 -5.61 -3.02
CA GLU A 123 4.83 -5.40 -4.48
C GLU A 123 4.04 -4.18 -4.93
N ILE A 124 2.85 -3.92 -4.35
CA ILE A 124 2.07 -2.70 -4.63
C ILE A 124 2.85 -1.45 -4.20
N ALA A 125 3.45 -1.48 -3.00
CA ALA A 125 4.28 -0.38 -2.52
C ALA A 125 5.52 -0.14 -3.42
N ALA A 126 6.17 -1.22 -3.87
CA ALA A 126 7.30 -1.14 -4.79
C ALA A 126 6.89 -0.55 -6.14
N MET A 127 5.73 -0.95 -6.68
CA MET A 127 5.18 -0.37 -7.92
C MET A 127 4.86 1.12 -7.77
N ALA A 128 4.33 1.56 -6.63
CA ALA A 128 4.09 2.97 -6.36
C ALA A 128 5.39 3.78 -6.36
N ASN A 129 6.45 3.26 -5.74
CA ASN A 129 7.77 3.90 -5.73
C ASN A 129 8.40 3.97 -7.13
N ILE A 130 8.19 2.96 -7.98
CA ILE A 130 8.64 3.00 -9.39
C ILE A 130 7.85 4.07 -10.15
N GLY A 131 6.52 4.12 -9.98
CA GLY A 131 5.68 5.12 -10.62
C GLY A 131 6.06 6.56 -10.25
N GLU A 132 6.44 6.80 -8.98
CA GLU A 132 6.96 8.10 -8.52
C GLU A 132 8.27 8.45 -9.24
N ARG A 133 9.23 7.50 -9.35
CA ARG A 133 10.51 7.73 -10.05
C ARG A 133 10.37 7.97 -11.54
N GLU A 134 9.38 7.32 -12.17
CA GLU A 134 9.08 7.48 -13.60
C GLU A 134 8.20 8.71 -13.88
N GLY A 135 7.79 9.46 -12.87
CA GLY A 135 6.94 10.67 -12.99
C GLY A 135 5.48 10.36 -13.34
N VAL A 136 5.01 9.14 -13.08
CA VAL A 136 3.60 8.73 -13.23
C VAL A 136 2.77 9.26 -12.06
N PHE A 137 3.38 9.32 -10.87
CA PHE A 137 2.80 9.85 -9.64
C PHE A 137 3.64 11.01 -9.11
N GLU A 138 2.97 12.00 -8.51
CA GLU A 138 3.64 12.98 -7.67
C GLU A 138 4.14 12.32 -6.37
N SER A 139 5.14 12.93 -5.71
CA SER A 139 5.69 12.39 -4.45
C SER A 139 4.64 12.28 -3.34
N SER A 140 3.67 13.19 -3.30
CA SER A 140 2.52 13.17 -2.41
C SER A 140 1.62 11.95 -2.64
N GLU A 141 1.32 11.64 -3.90
CA GLU A 141 0.49 10.49 -4.29
C GLU A 141 1.17 9.16 -3.96
N GLY A 142 2.47 9.06 -4.24
CA GLY A 142 3.29 7.89 -3.90
C GLY A 142 3.30 7.62 -2.39
N LYS A 143 3.41 8.67 -1.56
CA LYS A 143 3.31 8.57 -0.09
C LYS A 143 1.95 8.04 0.36
N ILE A 144 0.85 8.57 -0.18
CA ILE A 144 -0.51 8.12 0.15
C ILE A 144 -0.69 6.63 -0.15
N ILE A 145 -0.25 6.16 -1.32
CA ILE A 145 -0.32 4.73 -1.68
C ILE A 145 0.47 3.87 -0.69
N ASN A 146 1.70 4.29 -0.36
CA ASN A 146 2.55 3.59 0.60
C ASN A 146 1.92 3.53 2.00
N ASN A 147 1.33 4.64 2.48
CA ASN A 147 0.66 4.72 3.76
C ASN A 147 -0.63 3.86 3.79
N LEU A 148 -1.41 3.86 2.70
CA LEU A 148 -2.59 3.01 2.54
C LEU A 148 -2.24 1.52 2.70
N VAL A 149 -1.14 1.08 2.08
CA VAL A 149 -0.64 -0.30 2.20
C VAL A 149 -0.28 -0.62 3.66
N LYS A 150 0.29 0.35 4.40
CA LYS A 150 0.74 0.21 5.79
C LYS A 150 -0.38 0.36 6.84
N LEU A 151 -1.56 0.89 6.51
CA LEU A 151 -2.64 1.16 7.48
C LEU A 151 -3.02 -0.05 8.36
N LYS A 152 -2.91 -1.28 7.82
CA LYS A 152 -3.19 -2.48 8.62
C LYS A 152 -2.09 -2.82 9.63
N SER A 153 -0.88 -2.33 9.46
CA SER A 153 0.26 -2.60 10.35
C SER A 153 0.45 -1.53 11.43
N ILE A 154 -0.05 -0.31 11.19
CA ILE A 154 0.05 0.79 12.16
C ILE A 154 -1.02 0.61 13.23
N LYS A 155 -0.64 0.74 14.50
CA LYS A 155 -1.54 0.64 15.66
C LYS A 155 -2.08 2.01 16.05
N VAL A 156 -3.32 2.07 16.54
CA VAL A 156 -3.97 3.30 17.02
C VAL A 156 -3.13 4.00 18.09
N LYS A 157 -2.51 3.26 19.00
CA LYS A 157 -1.60 3.77 20.02
C LYS A 157 -0.50 4.70 19.49
N LYS A 158 -0.08 4.52 18.21
CA LYS A 158 0.98 5.35 17.62
C LYS A 158 0.52 6.72 17.14
N VAL A 159 -0.77 6.91 16.96
CA VAL A 159 -1.35 8.11 16.34
C VAL A 159 -2.35 8.83 17.26
N MET A 160 -2.90 8.14 18.26
CA MET A 160 -3.85 8.72 19.20
C MET A 160 -3.26 9.92 19.97
N THR A 161 -4.10 10.82 20.40
CA THR A 161 -3.78 11.80 21.43
C THR A 161 -3.64 11.11 22.79
N PRO A 162 -2.43 11.06 23.38
CA PRO A 162 -2.21 10.34 24.64
C PRO A 162 -2.98 10.95 25.80
N ARG A 163 -3.42 10.12 26.75
CA ARG A 163 -4.15 10.51 27.98
C ARG A 163 -3.57 11.73 28.69
N THR A 164 -2.25 11.85 28.75
CA THR A 164 -1.54 12.92 29.47
C THR A 164 -1.76 14.32 28.91
N VAL A 165 -2.25 14.41 27.68
CA VAL A 165 -2.50 15.66 26.95
C VAL A 165 -3.95 15.81 26.48
N VAL A 166 -4.80 14.79 26.71
CA VAL A 166 -6.23 14.88 26.40
C VAL A 166 -6.88 15.99 27.23
N LEU A 167 -7.57 16.88 26.55
CA LEU A 167 -8.42 17.90 27.16
C LEU A 167 -9.80 17.28 27.40
N ALA A 168 -10.20 17.13 28.68
CA ALA A 168 -11.50 16.59 29.08
C ALA A 168 -12.12 17.48 30.14
N ALA A 169 -13.45 17.54 30.20
CA ALA A 169 -14.20 18.37 31.15
C ALA A 169 -15.06 17.50 32.09
N ASN A 170 -15.35 18.01 33.29
CA ASN A 170 -16.25 17.33 34.22
C ASN A 170 -17.70 17.43 33.71
N GLU A 171 -18.42 16.31 33.60
CA GLU A 171 -19.80 16.28 33.09
C GLU A 171 -20.80 17.06 33.95
N ASN A 172 -20.48 17.33 35.22
CA ASN A 172 -21.32 18.10 36.14
C ASN A 172 -21.06 19.60 36.09
N GLU A 173 -20.06 20.04 35.33
CA GLU A 173 -19.74 21.44 35.10
C GLU A 173 -20.87 22.15 34.33
N THR A 174 -21.09 23.44 34.63
CA THR A 174 -22.08 24.26 33.92
C THR A 174 -21.51 24.77 32.59
N LEU A 175 -22.38 25.06 31.62
CA LEU A 175 -21.95 25.59 30.33
C LEU A 175 -21.20 26.93 30.45
N GLU A 176 -21.60 27.78 31.38
CA GLU A 176 -20.94 29.07 31.63
C GLU A 176 -19.52 28.87 32.16
N HIS A 177 -19.32 27.95 33.14
CA HIS A 177 -17.99 27.63 33.66
C HIS A 177 -17.09 26.99 32.62
N PHE A 178 -17.61 26.01 31.87
CA PHE A 178 -16.89 25.38 30.77
C PHE A 178 -16.42 26.40 29.72
N PHE A 179 -17.28 27.36 29.33
CA PHE A 179 -16.97 28.40 28.37
C PHE A 179 -15.95 29.43 28.90
N SER A 180 -15.87 29.66 30.21
CA SER A 180 -14.91 30.58 30.81
C SER A 180 -13.45 30.10 30.64
N ASN A 181 -13.25 28.82 30.52
CA ASN A 181 -11.94 28.24 30.22
C ASN A 181 -11.72 28.14 28.70
N LYS A 182 -10.84 29.02 28.17
CA LYS A 182 -10.54 29.10 26.74
C LYS A 182 -9.94 27.82 26.17
N ASP A 183 -9.21 27.04 26.98
CA ASP A 183 -8.62 25.79 26.55
C ASP A 183 -9.69 24.78 26.11
N ASN A 184 -10.84 24.79 26.78
CA ASN A 184 -11.97 23.93 26.40
C ASN A 184 -12.54 24.21 25.01
N LEU A 185 -12.22 25.39 24.44
CA LEU A 185 -12.75 25.80 23.12
C LEU A 185 -11.84 25.50 21.95
N GLN A 186 -10.65 24.94 22.21
CA GLN A 186 -9.70 24.60 21.16
C GLN A 186 -10.21 23.47 20.27
N HIS A 187 -10.89 22.47 20.84
CA HIS A 187 -11.34 21.29 20.11
C HIS A 187 -12.85 21.31 19.82
N SER A 188 -13.26 20.69 18.74
CA SER A 188 -14.67 20.57 18.33
C SER A 188 -15.44 19.55 19.17
N ARG A 189 -14.76 18.51 19.68
CA ARG A 189 -15.30 17.41 20.48
C ARG A 189 -14.50 17.27 21.75
N ILE A 190 -15.17 17.43 22.89
CA ILE A 190 -14.52 17.44 24.19
C ILE A 190 -15.02 16.21 24.98
N PRO A 191 -14.14 15.23 25.30
CA PRO A 191 -14.49 14.15 26.20
C PRO A 191 -14.98 14.68 27.56
N VAL A 192 -15.97 14.02 28.12
CA VAL A 192 -16.46 14.37 29.48
C VAL A 192 -16.34 13.18 30.42
N PHE A 193 -15.90 13.44 31.62
CA PHE A 193 -15.71 12.47 32.70
C PHE A 193 -16.61 12.76 33.90
N LYS A 194 -16.87 11.72 34.70
CA LYS A 194 -17.68 11.83 35.91
C LYS A 194 -16.83 12.18 37.13
N ASP A 195 -16.02 11.25 37.58
CA ASP A 195 -15.23 11.38 38.81
C ASP A 195 -13.75 11.68 38.53
N SER A 196 -13.18 11.03 37.53
CA SER A 196 -11.79 11.25 37.11
C SER A 196 -11.66 11.15 35.60
N ILE A 197 -10.55 11.60 35.05
CA ILE A 197 -10.25 11.51 33.62
C ILE A 197 -10.23 10.06 33.11
N ASP A 198 -10.14 9.08 34.00
CA ASP A 198 -10.22 7.67 33.68
C ASP A 198 -11.66 7.17 33.46
N ASP A 199 -12.63 7.92 33.98
CA ASP A 199 -14.06 7.60 33.88
C ASP A 199 -14.74 8.48 32.83
N ILE A 200 -14.28 8.34 31.57
CA ILE A 200 -14.90 9.04 30.43
C ILE A 200 -16.28 8.45 30.16
N THR A 201 -17.31 9.26 30.33
CA THR A 201 -18.71 8.86 30.15
C THR A 201 -19.26 9.17 28.75
N GLY A 202 -18.57 10.02 27.99
CA GLY A 202 -18.97 10.43 26.65
C GLY A 202 -18.20 11.64 26.15
N PHE A 203 -18.76 12.37 25.21
CA PHE A 203 -18.22 13.65 24.74
C PHE A 203 -19.32 14.68 24.50
N VAL A 204 -18.97 15.95 24.47
CA VAL A 204 -19.85 17.05 24.05
C VAL A 204 -19.30 17.74 22.80
N LEU A 205 -20.19 18.30 21.98
CA LEU A 205 -19.80 19.16 20.87
C LEU A 205 -19.70 20.61 21.31
N LYS A 206 -18.59 21.27 20.96
CA LYS A 206 -18.42 22.71 21.18
C LYS A 206 -19.59 23.52 20.60
N SER A 207 -20.06 23.16 19.41
CA SER A 207 -21.21 23.81 18.76
C SER A 207 -22.50 23.75 19.59
N ASP A 208 -22.77 22.57 20.22
CA ASP A 208 -23.97 22.42 21.07
C ASP A 208 -23.85 23.30 22.32
N VAL A 209 -22.68 23.33 22.96
CA VAL A 209 -22.42 24.19 24.11
C VAL A 209 -22.66 25.66 23.77
N LEU A 210 -22.09 26.14 22.67
CA LEU A 210 -22.26 27.52 22.21
C LEU A 210 -23.71 27.85 21.88
N LEU A 211 -24.43 26.94 21.23
CA LEU A 211 -25.85 27.10 20.89
C LEU A 211 -26.69 27.29 22.16
N TYR A 212 -26.55 26.40 23.15
CA TYR A 212 -27.31 26.48 24.38
C TYR A 212 -26.91 27.66 25.29
N LEU A 213 -25.67 28.13 25.21
CA LEU A 213 -25.25 29.38 25.87
C LEU A 213 -25.93 30.59 25.20
N ALA A 214 -26.03 30.63 23.89
CA ALA A 214 -26.74 31.69 23.15
C ALA A 214 -28.25 31.72 23.47
N GLU A 215 -28.84 30.56 23.76
CA GLU A 215 -30.21 30.45 24.27
C GLU A 215 -30.38 30.87 25.75
N GLY A 216 -29.33 31.32 26.43
CA GLY A 216 -29.35 31.73 27.81
C GLY A 216 -29.30 30.62 28.84
N LYS A 217 -29.07 29.36 28.46
CA LYS A 217 -29.07 28.19 29.34
C LYS A 217 -27.75 27.99 30.08
N LYS A 218 -27.22 29.05 30.67
CA LYS A 218 -25.88 29.10 31.27
C LYS A 218 -25.63 28.06 32.38
N LYS A 219 -26.68 27.79 33.22
CA LYS A 219 -26.61 26.86 34.36
C LYS A 219 -26.79 25.38 33.97
N MET A 220 -27.07 25.09 32.71
CA MET A 220 -27.17 23.70 32.22
C MET A 220 -25.83 23.01 32.39
N LYS A 221 -25.85 21.72 32.72
CA LYS A 221 -24.63 20.90 32.91
C LYS A 221 -24.25 20.20 31.61
N LEU A 222 -22.96 19.97 31.39
CA LEU A 222 -22.42 19.27 30.22
C LEU A 222 -23.04 17.88 30.01
N LYS A 223 -23.34 17.15 31.10
CA LYS A 223 -24.02 15.84 31.03
C LYS A 223 -25.35 15.85 30.25
N ASN A 224 -26.03 17.00 30.20
CA ASN A 224 -27.28 17.13 29.46
C ASN A 224 -27.06 17.18 27.94
N LEU A 225 -25.84 17.50 27.48
CA LEU A 225 -25.42 17.55 26.07
C LEU A 225 -24.53 16.38 25.69
N ARG A 226 -24.25 15.48 26.65
CA ARG A 226 -23.35 14.36 26.48
C ARG A 226 -23.87 13.40 25.41
N ARG A 227 -22.96 13.04 24.50
CA ARG A 227 -23.13 12.03 23.47
C ARG A 227 -22.30 10.80 23.81
N THR A 228 -22.75 9.63 23.39
CA THR A 228 -22.03 8.37 23.62
C THR A 228 -20.73 8.35 22.84
N ILE A 229 -19.64 7.99 23.50
CA ILE A 229 -18.34 7.72 22.88
C ILE A 229 -18.15 6.22 22.70
N ILE A 230 -17.51 5.79 21.61
CA ILE A 230 -17.18 4.38 21.37
C ILE A 230 -15.78 4.08 21.89
N ASN A 231 -15.57 2.83 22.32
CA ASN A 231 -14.26 2.36 22.76
C ASN A 231 -13.55 1.60 21.64
N CYS A 232 -12.24 1.77 21.54
CA CYS A 232 -11.37 1.01 20.65
C CYS A 232 -10.09 0.61 21.41
N TYR A 233 -9.60 -0.62 21.19
CA TYR A 233 -8.36 -1.07 21.82
C TYR A 233 -7.14 -0.39 21.22
N GLU A 234 -6.17 -0.02 22.05
CA GLU A 234 -4.92 0.66 21.65
C GLU A 234 -4.13 -0.13 20.58
N ASN A 235 -4.20 -1.46 20.67
CA ASN A 235 -3.53 -2.39 19.77
C ASN A 235 -4.28 -2.66 18.45
N ALA A 236 -5.46 -2.07 18.25
CA ALA A 236 -6.17 -2.14 16.98
C ALA A 236 -5.36 -1.47 15.87
N SER A 237 -5.48 -1.99 14.63
CA SER A 237 -4.87 -1.30 13.48
C SER A 237 -5.69 -0.07 13.10
N ILE A 238 -5.03 0.94 12.53
CA ILE A 238 -5.70 2.15 12.00
C ILE A 238 -6.79 1.77 10.98
N TYR A 239 -6.57 0.75 10.17
CA TYR A 239 -7.58 0.25 9.24
C TYR A 239 -8.85 -0.26 9.96
N ASN A 240 -8.68 -1.02 11.04
CA ASN A 240 -9.83 -1.50 11.83
C ASN A 240 -10.51 -0.35 12.56
N PHE A 241 -9.73 0.58 13.10
CA PHE A 241 -10.23 1.79 13.74
C PHE A 241 -11.09 2.63 12.78
N TYR A 242 -10.59 2.89 11.57
CA TYR A 242 -11.36 3.54 10.50
C TYR A 242 -12.71 2.86 10.26
N ASN A 243 -12.71 1.53 10.10
CA ASN A 243 -13.94 0.77 9.87
C ASN A 243 -14.94 0.88 11.04
N ILE A 244 -14.45 0.91 12.28
CA ILE A 244 -15.28 1.10 13.47
C ILE A 244 -15.94 2.49 13.43
N LEU A 245 -15.16 3.55 13.18
CA LEU A 245 -15.67 4.92 13.08
C LEU A 245 -16.76 5.06 12.01
N ILE A 246 -16.52 4.54 10.79
CA ILE A 246 -17.48 4.60 9.68
C ILE A 246 -18.74 3.80 10.01
N THR A 247 -18.61 2.56 10.48
CA THR A 247 -19.76 1.67 10.76
C THR A 247 -20.63 2.24 11.89
N LYS A 248 -20.01 2.82 12.91
CA LYS A 248 -20.70 3.43 14.06
C LYS A 248 -21.12 4.88 13.79
N LYS A 249 -20.74 5.47 12.65
CA LYS A 249 -21.00 6.88 12.30
C LYS A 249 -20.49 7.84 13.38
N GLN A 250 -19.32 7.54 13.92
CA GLN A 250 -18.63 8.34 14.94
C GLN A 250 -17.36 8.93 14.34
N GLN A 251 -16.89 10.05 14.89
CA GLN A 251 -15.67 10.73 14.47
C GLN A 251 -14.60 10.76 15.55
N ILE A 252 -14.94 10.32 16.76
CA ILE A 252 -14.05 10.23 17.93
C ILE A 252 -14.30 8.90 18.64
N ALA A 253 -13.24 8.32 19.19
CA ALA A 253 -13.30 7.14 20.04
C ALA A 253 -12.37 7.29 21.24
N LEU A 254 -12.75 6.69 22.35
CA LEU A 254 -11.92 6.47 23.51
C LEU A 254 -11.00 5.27 23.23
N ILE A 255 -9.71 5.45 23.42
CA ILE A 255 -8.73 4.39 23.26
C ILE A 255 -8.45 3.81 24.64
N ILE A 256 -8.59 2.48 24.74
CA ILE A 256 -8.47 1.75 26.00
C ILE A 256 -7.43 0.64 25.87
N ASP A 257 -6.81 0.30 27.00
CA ASP A 257 -5.96 -0.87 27.15
C ASP A 257 -6.80 -2.17 27.28
N GLU A 258 -6.16 -3.30 27.51
CA GLU A 258 -6.79 -4.59 27.71
C GLU A 258 -7.55 -4.72 29.04
N TYR A 259 -7.31 -3.82 29.99
CA TYR A 259 -7.98 -3.77 31.30
C TYR A 259 -9.13 -2.77 31.33
N GLY A 260 -9.36 -2.04 30.23
CA GLY A 260 -10.38 -1.00 30.13
C GLY A 260 -9.92 0.38 30.61
N GLY A 261 -8.64 0.54 30.93
CA GLY A 261 -8.04 1.84 31.31
C GLY A 261 -7.96 2.78 30.11
N MET A 262 -8.15 4.07 30.36
CA MET A 262 -8.04 5.11 29.33
C MET A 262 -6.58 5.33 28.93
N GLU A 263 -6.23 5.10 27.68
CA GLU A 263 -4.92 5.39 27.08
C GLU A 263 -4.90 6.72 26.31
N GLY A 264 -6.04 7.13 25.78
CA GLY A 264 -6.16 8.38 25.03
C GLY A 264 -7.45 8.49 24.24
N VAL A 265 -7.46 9.38 23.28
CA VAL A 265 -8.54 9.53 22.29
C VAL A 265 -7.95 9.51 20.87
N ALA A 266 -8.74 9.04 19.93
CA ALA A 266 -8.40 9.12 18.52
C ALA A 266 -9.63 9.50 17.69
N THR A 267 -9.39 10.18 16.59
CA THR A 267 -10.42 10.74 15.71
C THR A 267 -10.28 10.25 14.28
N MET A 268 -11.21 10.61 13.41
CA MET A 268 -11.09 10.39 11.97
C MET A 268 -9.94 11.21 11.37
N GLU A 269 -9.62 12.35 11.97
CA GLU A 269 -8.52 13.24 11.57
C GLU A 269 -7.19 12.48 11.67
N ASP A 270 -6.90 11.78 12.78
CA ASP A 270 -5.69 10.94 12.95
C ASP A 270 -5.56 9.86 11.87
N VAL A 271 -6.69 9.30 11.41
CA VAL A 271 -6.69 8.32 10.30
C VAL A 271 -6.29 8.98 9.00
N ILE A 272 -6.83 10.16 8.71
CA ILE A 272 -6.56 10.93 7.49
C ILE A 272 -5.10 11.41 7.49
N GLU A 273 -4.61 11.93 8.60
CA GLU A 273 -3.20 12.33 8.79
C GLU A 273 -2.25 11.17 8.54
N THR A 274 -2.55 10.01 9.12
CA THR A 274 -1.78 8.79 8.87
C THR A 274 -1.76 8.40 7.39
N LEU A 275 -2.88 8.55 6.70
CA LEU A 275 -3.01 8.23 5.28
C LEU A 275 -2.23 9.23 4.41
N LEU A 276 -2.38 10.52 4.68
CA LEU A 276 -1.71 11.59 3.94
C LEU A 276 -0.21 11.67 4.27
N GLY A 277 0.19 11.21 5.47
CA GLY A 277 1.54 11.37 6.00
C GLY A 277 1.88 12.82 6.31
N LEU A 278 0.88 13.60 6.69
CA LEU A 278 0.94 15.01 7.04
C LEU A 278 0.09 15.22 8.29
N GLU A 279 0.52 16.13 9.18
CA GLU A 279 -0.32 16.67 10.24
C GLU A 279 -1.29 17.70 9.64
N ILE A 280 -2.57 17.53 9.92
CA ILE A 280 -3.63 18.49 9.54
C ILE A 280 -3.74 19.50 10.68
N THR A 281 -3.19 20.70 10.48
CA THR A 281 -3.23 21.76 11.48
C THR A 281 -4.40 22.69 11.20
N ASP A 282 -5.20 22.99 12.22
CA ASP A 282 -6.19 24.08 12.18
C ASP A 282 -5.48 25.40 12.53
N GLU A 283 -6.06 26.55 12.12
CA GLU A 283 -5.51 27.89 12.32
C GLU A 283 -5.22 28.21 13.81
N SER A 284 -5.85 27.47 14.73
CA SER A 284 -5.73 27.62 16.18
C SER A 284 -4.85 26.58 16.85
N ASP A 285 -4.31 25.59 16.12
CA ASP A 285 -3.56 24.48 16.71
C ASP A 285 -2.13 24.88 17.11
N THR A 286 -1.86 24.80 18.39
CA THR A 286 -0.51 24.85 18.98
C THR A 286 -0.51 23.98 20.23
N PRO A 287 0.19 22.88 20.27
CA PRO A 287 1.20 22.32 19.37
C PRO A 287 0.64 21.41 18.23
N VAL A 288 1.44 21.22 17.17
CA VAL A 288 1.08 20.52 15.93
C VAL A 288 0.98 18.99 16.13
N ASP A 289 1.88 18.38 16.91
CA ASP A 289 1.93 16.93 17.17
C ASP A 289 1.71 16.64 18.67
N MET A 290 0.54 16.08 19.00
CA MET A 290 0.17 15.74 20.37
C MET A 290 0.99 14.61 20.98
N GLN A 291 1.53 13.69 20.16
CA GLN A 291 2.45 12.65 20.63
C GLN A 291 3.81 13.24 21.03
N GLN A 292 4.33 14.15 20.22
CA GLN A 292 5.56 14.85 20.53
C GLN A 292 5.38 15.75 21.76
N PHE A 293 4.28 16.49 21.84
CA PHE A 293 3.96 17.33 22.99
C PHE A 293 3.85 16.54 24.30
N ALA A 294 3.24 15.35 24.27
CA ALA A 294 3.18 14.47 25.43
C ALA A 294 4.58 14.03 25.90
N LYS A 295 5.50 13.71 24.97
CA LYS A 295 6.89 13.34 25.27
C LYS A 295 7.65 14.51 25.89
N GLU A 296 7.56 15.71 25.32
CA GLU A 296 8.21 16.91 25.83
C GLU A 296 7.70 17.29 27.22
N ARG A 297 6.41 17.16 27.46
CA ARG A 297 5.79 17.40 28.76
C ARG A 297 6.24 16.39 29.82
N TRP A 298 6.43 15.13 29.41
CA TRP A 298 6.98 14.10 30.29
C TRP A 298 8.46 14.36 30.60
N GLN A 299 9.29 14.71 29.63
CA GLN A 299 10.70 15.05 29.83
C GLN A 299 10.88 16.21 30.78
N LYS A 300 10.14 17.31 30.61
CA LYS A 300 10.16 18.46 31.55
C LYS A 300 9.76 18.07 32.96
N ARG A 301 8.83 17.13 33.14
CA ARG A 301 8.46 16.64 34.48
C ARG A 301 9.54 15.76 35.09
N SER A 302 10.17 14.87 34.33
CA SER A 302 11.24 14.01 34.83
C SER A 302 12.46 14.82 35.25
N GLU A 303 12.87 15.83 34.49
CA GLU A 303 13.95 16.77 34.86
C GLU A 303 13.66 17.54 36.16
N THR A 304 12.38 17.84 36.41
CA THR A 304 11.98 18.55 37.67
C THR A 304 11.97 17.61 38.88
N ILE A 305 11.85 16.29 38.66
CA ILE A 305 11.84 15.27 39.73
C ILE A 305 13.29 14.91 40.12
N ASP A 306 14.20 14.80 39.16
CA ASP A 306 15.63 14.46 39.42
C ASP A 306 16.41 15.55 40.18
N TYR A 307 15.89 16.79 40.27
CA TYR A 307 16.46 17.85 41.08
C TYR A 307 15.98 17.86 42.55
N LYS A 308 15.21 16.86 42.99
CA LYS A 308 14.66 16.78 44.36
C LYS A 308 15.19 15.60 45.18
N GLU A 309 16.17 14.86 44.70
CA GLU A 309 17.01 13.95 45.48
C GLU A 309 18.36 14.63 45.81
#